data_23c861f7cbd1f7beb03923b7c103ed9d
#
_entry.id   23c861f7cbd1f7beb03923b7c103ed9d
#
_cell.length_a   1.000
_cell.length_b   1.000
_cell.length_c   1.000
_cell.angle_alpha   90.00
_cell.angle_beta   90.00
_cell.angle_gamma   90.00
#
_symmetry.space_group_name_H-M   'P 1'
#
loop_
_entity.id
_entity.type
_entity.pdbx_description
1 polymer ?
#
loop_
_entity_poly.entity_id
_entity_poly.type
_entity_poly.pdbx_seq_one_letter_code
_entity_poly.pdbx_strand_id
1 'polypeptide(L)'
;MLVKTYAAALQSIQARTVTIEVSCTRGSYFQLVGLPDTAIKESQDRIISAIESSGYKFPGKRIVINMSPADLRKEGAAYDLPLAIGLLAADGQIPSDLLEHYMIMGELSLDGAVRPIHGALPIAIQARSEGYHGFILPEANAREAAVVNKLEVHAARTLREVIGMLTGEAPLPIVEVDTRGEFYRGIESETFDFSEVKGQETVKRALEVAAAGGHNLLMIGAPGSGKSMMAKRLPSILPPFTLGESLETTKIYSVAGKLGKDVTLMTTRPFRAPHHSISPVALVGGGSNPQPGEISLAHNGVLFLDELPEFSRNVLEVMRQPLEERIVTVARARYTVDYPASFMLVAAMNPCPCGYYNHPTHACECTPQQVQRYLGKVSGPLLDRIDLQVEIVPVDFEKLSDARPSESSERIRERVLAAREIQTRRFAPYPEVHCNAQMTPRLMQLFARPDAEGLEKLRLAMERLYLSARAYDRILKVARTIADLAGSEEIRKEHIAEAIHYRSLDRASWGQR
;
A
#
# COMPACT_ATOMS: atom_id res chain seq x y z
N MET A 1 -24.98 -30.65 -22.73
CA MET A 1 -25.68 -29.70 -21.84
C MET A 1 -24.87 -28.41 -21.78
N LEU A 2 -25.47 -27.24 -21.60
CA LEU A 2 -24.77 -25.98 -21.33
C LEU A 2 -24.87 -25.67 -19.82
N VAL A 3 -23.74 -25.45 -19.18
CA VAL A 3 -23.65 -25.13 -17.74
C VAL A 3 -22.85 -23.86 -17.56
N LYS A 4 -23.17 -23.08 -16.54
CA LYS A 4 -22.43 -21.88 -16.16
C LYS A 4 -21.82 -22.06 -14.78
N THR A 5 -20.56 -21.65 -14.64
CA THR A 5 -19.89 -21.42 -13.37
C THR A 5 -19.37 -19.99 -13.31
N TYR A 6 -19.15 -19.47 -12.11
CA TYR A 6 -18.79 -18.08 -11.92
C TYR A 6 -17.45 -17.99 -11.19
N ALA A 7 -16.58 -17.20 -11.76
CA ALA A 7 -15.23 -16.90 -11.27
C ALA A 7 -15.01 -15.39 -11.29
N ALA A 8 -13.80 -14.91 -10.99
CA ALA A 8 -13.48 -13.51 -11.11
C ALA A 8 -12.06 -13.27 -11.69
N ALA A 9 -11.89 -12.15 -12.37
CA ALA A 9 -10.60 -11.66 -12.81
C ALA A 9 -10.24 -10.38 -12.02
N LEU A 10 -8.96 -10.24 -11.65
CA LEU A 10 -8.45 -9.06 -10.98
C LEU A 10 -8.17 -7.95 -12.00
N GLN A 11 -8.60 -6.74 -11.68
CA GLN A 11 -8.27 -5.51 -12.40
C GLN A 11 -7.82 -4.46 -11.38
N SER A 12 -6.51 -4.20 -11.28
CA SER A 12 -5.93 -3.44 -10.17
C SER A 12 -6.19 -4.14 -8.82
N ILE A 13 -6.80 -3.44 -7.88
CA ILE A 13 -7.22 -3.96 -6.56
C ILE A 13 -8.71 -4.33 -6.50
N GLN A 14 -9.37 -4.39 -7.65
CA GLN A 14 -10.77 -4.77 -7.79
C GLN A 14 -10.90 -6.11 -8.51
N ALA A 15 -12.03 -6.77 -8.33
CA ALA A 15 -12.38 -7.96 -9.09
C ALA A 15 -13.58 -7.69 -10.00
N ARG A 16 -13.64 -8.39 -11.13
CA ARG A 16 -14.79 -8.41 -12.04
C ARG A 16 -15.18 -9.84 -12.31
N THR A 17 -16.47 -10.11 -12.27
CA THR A 17 -17.02 -11.45 -12.48
C THR A 17 -16.74 -11.96 -13.88
N VAL A 18 -16.34 -13.22 -13.94
CA VAL A 18 -16.13 -13.99 -15.17
C VAL A 18 -17.14 -15.13 -15.19
N THR A 19 -18.03 -15.13 -16.18
CA THR A 19 -18.92 -16.24 -16.42
C THR A 19 -18.21 -17.26 -17.30
N ILE A 20 -18.15 -18.51 -16.84
CA ILE A 20 -17.56 -19.65 -17.56
C ILE A 20 -18.71 -20.51 -18.05
N GLU A 21 -18.92 -20.53 -19.36
CA GLU A 21 -19.96 -21.33 -20.01
C GLU A 21 -19.31 -22.58 -20.59
N VAL A 22 -19.75 -23.74 -20.11
CA VAL A 22 -19.22 -25.05 -20.54
C VAL A 22 -20.28 -25.81 -21.30
N SER A 23 -19.96 -26.20 -22.53
CA SER A 23 -20.82 -27.01 -23.39
C SER A 23 -20.15 -28.35 -23.72
N CYS A 24 -20.84 -29.46 -23.41
CA CYS A 24 -20.43 -30.80 -23.76
C CYS A 24 -21.40 -31.41 -24.77
N THR A 25 -20.92 -31.76 -25.99
CA THR A 25 -21.66 -32.34 -27.09
C THR A 25 -20.97 -33.56 -27.67
N ARG A 26 -21.63 -34.29 -28.63
CA ARG A 26 -20.99 -35.45 -29.29
C ARG A 26 -19.79 -35.02 -30.12
N GLY A 27 -18.70 -35.77 -30.05
CA GLY A 27 -17.43 -35.52 -30.78
C GLY A 27 -16.23 -35.58 -29.86
N SER A 28 -15.03 -35.33 -30.41
CA SER A 28 -13.77 -35.28 -29.66
C SER A 28 -13.01 -33.99 -30.01
N TYR A 29 -13.19 -32.96 -29.21
CA TYR A 29 -12.54 -31.65 -29.43
C TYR A 29 -12.59 -30.84 -28.15
N PHE A 30 -11.52 -30.11 -27.84
CA PHE A 30 -11.43 -29.22 -26.68
C PHE A 30 -11.04 -27.81 -27.12
N GLN A 31 -11.84 -26.81 -26.79
CA GLN A 31 -11.60 -25.42 -27.13
C GLN A 31 -11.96 -24.47 -25.99
N LEU A 32 -11.04 -23.56 -25.68
CA LEU A 32 -11.22 -22.42 -24.79
C LEU A 32 -11.29 -21.13 -25.61
N VAL A 33 -12.33 -20.31 -25.37
CA VAL A 33 -12.53 -18.99 -25.98
C VAL A 33 -12.74 -17.92 -24.90
N GLY A 34 -12.55 -16.64 -25.22
CA GLY A 34 -12.73 -15.52 -24.28
C GLY A 34 -11.43 -14.98 -23.69
N LEU A 35 -10.34 -14.93 -24.48
CA LEU A 35 -9.03 -14.39 -24.12
C LEU A 35 -8.35 -15.08 -22.91
N PRO A 36 -8.32 -16.43 -22.83
CA PRO A 36 -7.50 -17.09 -21.82
C PRO A 36 -6.01 -16.88 -22.10
N ASP A 37 -5.20 -16.73 -21.04
CA ASP A 37 -3.74 -16.70 -21.15
C ASP A 37 -3.15 -18.11 -21.40
N THR A 38 -1.81 -18.19 -21.45
CA THR A 38 -1.10 -19.46 -21.66
C THR A 38 -1.35 -20.43 -20.49
N ALA A 39 -1.36 -19.93 -19.25
CA ALA A 39 -1.56 -20.77 -18.06
C ALA A 39 -2.94 -21.44 -18.04
N ILE A 40 -3.99 -20.72 -18.49
CA ILE A 40 -5.35 -21.29 -18.64
C ILE A 40 -5.40 -22.30 -19.80
N LYS A 41 -4.67 -22.06 -20.89
CA LYS A 41 -4.60 -23.02 -22.00
C LYS A 41 -3.90 -24.32 -21.60
N GLU A 42 -2.89 -24.23 -20.73
CA GLU A 42 -2.17 -25.39 -20.15
C GLU A 42 -2.97 -26.07 -19.04
N SER A 43 -4.06 -25.50 -18.56
CA SER A 43 -4.89 -26.07 -17.49
C SER A 43 -5.54 -27.40 -17.85
N GLN A 44 -5.67 -27.70 -19.16
CA GLN A 44 -6.33 -28.92 -19.60
C GLN A 44 -5.72 -30.17 -18.97
N ASP A 45 -4.40 -30.32 -19.00
CA ASP A 45 -3.72 -31.50 -18.45
C ASP A 45 -3.85 -31.59 -16.93
N ARG A 46 -3.80 -30.43 -16.23
CA ARG A 46 -4.03 -30.36 -14.78
C ARG A 46 -5.46 -30.76 -14.42
N ILE A 47 -6.45 -30.23 -15.15
CA ILE A 47 -7.86 -30.53 -14.92
C ILE A 47 -8.15 -32.01 -15.18
N ILE A 48 -7.62 -32.60 -16.27
CA ILE A 48 -7.78 -34.03 -16.57
C ILE A 48 -7.27 -34.86 -15.41
N SER A 49 -6.00 -34.64 -15.00
CA SER A 49 -5.37 -35.38 -13.92
C SER A 49 -6.11 -35.25 -12.58
N ALA A 50 -6.54 -33.99 -12.24
CA ALA A 50 -7.27 -33.70 -11.02
C ALA A 50 -8.66 -34.37 -10.96
N ILE A 51 -9.39 -34.40 -12.10
CA ILE A 51 -10.69 -35.07 -12.22
C ILE A 51 -10.51 -36.59 -12.02
N GLU A 52 -9.54 -37.19 -12.70
CA GLU A 52 -9.28 -38.64 -12.63
C GLU A 52 -8.81 -39.06 -11.23
N SER A 53 -7.92 -38.29 -10.62
CA SER A 53 -7.44 -38.57 -9.24
C SER A 53 -8.54 -38.40 -8.20
N SER A 54 -9.56 -37.59 -8.47
CA SER A 54 -10.75 -37.40 -7.63
C SER A 54 -11.79 -38.53 -7.78
N GLY A 55 -11.57 -39.49 -8.70
CA GLY A 55 -12.44 -40.63 -8.94
C GLY A 55 -13.54 -40.40 -9.98
N TYR A 56 -13.47 -39.31 -10.75
CA TYR A 56 -14.37 -38.99 -11.84
C TYR A 56 -13.71 -39.21 -13.20
N LYS A 57 -14.51 -39.15 -14.28
CA LYS A 57 -13.99 -39.33 -15.63
C LYS A 57 -13.94 -38.02 -16.38
N PHE A 58 -12.82 -37.74 -17.05
CA PHE A 58 -12.78 -36.62 -17.97
C PHE A 58 -13.72 -36.87 -19.16
N PRO A 59 -14.59 -35.90 -19.56
CA PRO A 59 -15.55 -36.10 -20.64
C PRO A 59 -14.86 -36.35 -21.99
N GLY A 60 -15.02 -37.54 -22.58
CA GLY A 60 -14.57 -37.90 -23.93
C GLY A 60 -15.51 -37.33 -25.03
N LYS A 61 -15.87 -36.05 -24.93
CA LYS A 61 -16.86 -35.36 -25.78
C LYS A 61 -16.25 -34.13 -26.44
N ARG A 62 -16.98 -33.51 -27.35
CA ARG A 62 -16.66 -32.16 -27.84
C ARG A 62 -16.97 -31.16 -26.75
N ILE A 63 -15.93 -30.52 -26.24
CA ILE A 63 -15.98 -29.53 -25.16
C ILE A 63 -15.67 -28.15 -25.75
N VAL A 64 -16.57 -27.18 -25.51
CA VAL A 64 -16.33 -25.76 -25.80
C VAL A 64 -16.57 -24.98 -24.51
N ILE A 65 -15.58 -24.22 -24.10
CA ILE A 65 -15.64 -23.36 -22.92
C ILE A 65 -15.49 -21.91 -23.36
N ASN A 66 -16.47 -21.09 -22.99
CA ASN A 66 -16.43 -19.64 -23.22
C ASN A 66 -16.29 -18.90 -21.89
N MET A 67 -15.30 -18.02 -21.78
CA MET A 67 -15.04 -17.19 -20.61
C MET A 67 -15.44 -15.73 -20.91
N SER A 68 -16.60 -15.30 -20.43
CA SER A 68 -17.17 -13.96 -20.66
C SER A 68 -16.89 -13.01 -19.48
N PRO A 69 -16.69 -11.70 -19.68
CA PRO A 69 -16.69 -10.97 -20.95
C PRO A 69 -15.37 -11.15 -21.74
N ALA A 70 -15.43 -11.06 -23.07
CA ALA A 70 -14.26 -11.30 -23.93
C ALA A 70 -13.22 -10.17 -23.92
N ASP A 71 -13.58 -8.96 -23.48
CA ASP A 71 -12.68 -7.81 -23.33
C ASP A 71 -11.81 -7.88 -22.08
N LEU A 72 -12.19 -8.68 -21.10
CA LEU A 72 -11.46 -8.91 -19.85
C LEU A 72 -10.48 -10.07 -20.02
N ARG A 73 -9.19 -9.82 -19.79
CA ARG A 73 -8.17 -10.86 -19.81
C ARG A 73 -8.28 -11.73 -18.56
N LYS A 74 -8.24 -13.05 -18.74
CA LYS A 74 -8.22 -14.04 -17.68
C LYS A 74 -6.81 -14.60 -17.58
N GLU A 75 -6.22 -14.56 -16.40
CA GLU A 75 -4.83 -14.90 -16.19
C GLU A 75 -4.64 -15.84 -15.00
N GLY A 76 -3.67 -16.74 -15.13
CA GLY A 76 -3.26 -17.66 -14.08
C GLY A 76 -4.13 -18.91 -13.94
N ALA A 77 -3.69 -19.83 -13.09
CA ALA A 77 -4.29 -21.14 -12.92
C ALA A 77 -5.50 -21.16 -11.95
N ALA A 78 -5.88 -20.00 -11.39
CA ALA A 78 -6.99 -19.92 -10.41
C ALA A 78 -8.36 -20.30 -10.97
N TYR A 79 -8.47 -20.46 -12.27
CA TYR A 79 -9.69 -20.92 -12.97
C TYR A 79 -9.79 -22.44 -13.09
N ASP A 80 -8.79 -23.22 -12.71
CA ASP A 80 -8.79 -24.67 -12.86
C ASP A 80 -9.98 -25.31 -12.13
N LEU A 81 -10.26 -24.87 -10.91
CA LEU A 81 -11.37 -25.40 -10.10
C LEU A 81 -12.75 -25.13 -10.74
N PRO A 82 -13.14 -23.90 -11.09
CA PRO A 82 -14.44 -23.66 -11.72
C PRO A 82 -14.56 -24.29 -13.11
N LEU A 83 -13.45 -24.46 -13.85
CA LEU A 83 -13.43 -25.18 -15.11
C LEU A 83 -13.69 -26.68 -14.90
N ALA A 84 -13.04 -27.32 -13.93
CA ALA A 84 -13.24 -28.74 -13.60
C ALA A 84 -14.69 -29.02 -13.16
N ILE A 85 -15.24 -28.19 -12.28
CA ILE A 85 -16.64 -28.28 -11.82
C ILE A 85 -17.61 -28.09 -12.97
N GLY A 86 -17.39 -27.07 -13.82
CA GLY A 86 -18.22 -26.83 -14.99
C GLY A 86 -18.23 -27.99 -16.00
N LEU A 87 -17.07 -28.63 -16.20
CA LEU A 87 -16.92 -29.80 -17.07
C LEU A 87 -17.70 -31.00 -16.54
N LEU A 88 -17.57 -31.33 -15.25
CA LEU A 88 -18.27 -32.45 -14.63
C LEU A 88 -19.80 -32.23 -14.64
N ALA A 89 -20.26 -31.01 -14.39
CA ALA A 89 -21.67 -30.68 -14.43
C ALA A 89 -22.22 -30.71 -15.87
N ALA A 90 -21.47 -30.18 -16.86
CA ALA A 90 -21.90 -30.23 -18.27
C ALA A 90 -21.94 -31.64 -18.86
N ASP A 91 -21.13 -32.54 -18.29
CA ASP A 91 -21.16 -33.98 -18.66
C ASP A 91 -22.25 -34.75 -17.92
N GLY A 92 -22.87 -34.19 -16.89
CA GLY A 92 -23.92 -34.81 -16.09
C GLY A 92 -23.41 -35.71 -14.96
N GLN A 93 -22.15 -35.64 -14.60
CA GLN A 93 -21.57 -36.40 -13.49
C GLN A 93 -21.87 -35.78 -12.11
N ILE A 94 -22.14 -34.46 -12.05
CA ILE A 94 -22.57 -33.74 -10.85
C ILE A 94 -23.76 -32.82 -11.18
N PRO A 95 -24.61 -32.46 -10.20
CA PRO A 95 -25.70 -31.52 -10.39
C PRO A 95 -25.21 -30.10 -10.71
N SER A 96 -26.01 -29.30 -11.42
CA SER A 96 -25.66 -27.92 -11.78
C SER A 96 -26.45 -26.85 -11.03
N ASP A 97 -27.47 -27.23 -10.26
CA ASP A 97 -28.48 -26.33 -9.68
C ASP A 97 -27.93 -25.33 -8.69
N LEU A 98 -26.87 -25.70 -7.98
CA LEU A 98 -26.22 -24.82 -6.98
C LEU A 98 -25.17 -23.88 -7.59
N LEU A 99 -24.70 -24.12 -8.82
CA LEU A 99 -23.56 -23.42 -9.39
C LEU A 99 -23.80 -21.92 -9.59
N GLU A 100 -25.04 -21.49 -9.83
CA GLU A 100 -25.41 -20.08 -10.00
C GLU A 100 -25.34 -19.26 -8.70
N HIS A 101 -25.31 -19.94 -7.55
CA HIS A 101 -25.30 -19.29 -6.24
C HIS A 101 -23.88 -19.08 -5.67
N TYR A 102 -22.88 -19.72 -6.27
CA TYR A 102 -21.51 -19.68 -5.76
C TYR A 102 -20.52 -19.10 -6.76
N MET A 103 -19.67 -18.19 -6.26
CA MET A 103 -18.41 -17.88 -6.93
C MET A 103 -17.39 -18.98 -6.59
N ILE A 104 -16.61 -19.44 -7.56
CA ILE A 104 -15.67 -20.56 -7.39
C ILE A 104 -14.31 -20.16 -7.94
N MET A 105 -13.25 -20.28 -7.13
CA MET A 105 -11.87 -20.00 -7.54
C MET A 105 -10.91 -20.98 -6.88
N GLY A 106 -9.88 -21.40 -7.61
CA GLY A 106 -8.82 -22.26 -7.08
C GLY A 106 -7.95 -22.82 -8.20
N GLU A 107 -6.66 -22.90 -7.97
CA GLU A 107 -5.74 -23.65 -8.82
C GLU A 107 -5.77 -25.13 -8.41
N LEU A 108 -5.68 -26.05 -9.37
CA LEU A 108 -5.64 -27.49 -9.11
C LEU A 108 -4.23 -28.03 -9.32
N SER A 109 -3.78 -28.86 -8.39
CA SER A 109 -2.66 -29.77 -8.62
C SER A 109 -3.12 -31.08 -9.25
N LEU A 110 -2.20 -31.86 -9.81
CA LEU A 110 -2.49 -33.10 -10.52
C LEU A 110 -3.21 -34.15 -9.65
N ASP A 111 -2.99 -34.12 -8.35
CA ASP A 111 -3.65 -34.97 -7.35
C ASP A 111 -5.04 -34.47 -6.91
N GLY A 112 -5.52 -33.35 -7.48
CA GLY A 112 -6.80 -32.75 -7.14
C GLY A 112 -6.79 -31.85 -5.92
N ALA A 113 -5.62 -31.53 -5.33
CA ALA A 113 -5.55 -30.55 -4.24
C ALA A 113 -5.77 -29.13 -4.76
N VAL A 114 -6.49 -28.31 -3.97
CA VAL A 114 -6.79 -26.92 -4.29
C VAL A 114 -5.70 -26.02 -3.73
N ARG A 115 -5.04 -25.28 -4.61
CA ARG A 115 -3.89 -24.39 -4.30
C ARG A 115 -4.32 -22.95 -4.08
N PRO A 116 -3.56 -22.18 -3.28
CA PRO A 116 -3.84 -20.78 -2.98
C PRO A 116 -3.93 -19.89 -4.24
N ILE A 117 -4.75 -18.85 -4.14
CA ILE A 117 -4.94 -17.83 -5.18
C ILE A 117 -4.52 -16.44 -4.67
N HIS A 118 -4.35 -15.50 -5.59
CA HIS A 118 -4.15 -14.08 -5.27
C HIS A 118 -5.49 -13.32 -5.32
N GLY A 119 -5.66 -12.31 -4.48
CA GLY A 119 -6.80 -11.41 -4.53
C GLY A 119 -8.11 -12.01 -4.02
N ALA A 120 -8.07 -12.93 -3.05
CA ALA A 120 -9.28 -13.53 -2.50
C ALA A 120 -10.21 -12.48 -1.85
N LEU A 121 -9.67 -11.46 -1.18
CA LEU A 121 -10.47 -10.38 -0.58
C LEU A 121 -11.23 -9.54 -1.62
N PRO A 122 -10.62 -8.95 -2.67
CA PRO A 122 -11.38 -8.24 -3.68
C PRO A 122 -12.39 -9.13 -4.42
N ILE A 123 -12.09 -10.43 -4.63
CA ILE A 123 -13.02 -11.39 -5.22
C ILE A 123 -14.24 -11.60 -4.30
N ALA A 124 -14.02 -11.79 -3.00
CA ALA A 124 -15.10 -11.93 -2.02
C ALA A 124 -15.99 -10.67 -1.94
N ILE A 125 -15.39 -9.48 -2.01
CA ILE A 125 -16.14 -8.21 -2.06
C ILE A 125 -17.03 -8.16 -3.30
N GLN A 126 -16.49 -8.56 -4.46
CA GLN A 126 -17.24 -8.62 -5.72
C GLN A 126 -18.39 -9.63 -5.64
N ALA A 127 -18.12 -10.84 -5.15
CA ALA A 127 -19.13 -11.88 -4.97
C ALA A 127 -20.32 -11.39 -4.11
N ARG A 128 -20.01 -10.76 -2.97
CA ARG A 128 -21.05 -10.16 -2.13
C ARG A 128 -21.83 -9.05 -2.83
N SER A 129 -21.15 -8.17 -3.58
CA SER A 129 -21.80 -7.02 -4.24
C SER A 129 -22.78 -7.44 -5.31
N GLU A 130 -22.56 -8.58 -5.94
CA GLU A 130 -23.44 -9.18 -6.96
C GLU A 130 -24.49 -10.15 -6.38
N GLY A 131 -24.46 -10.37 -5.05
CA GLY A 131 -25.50 -11.14 -4.35
C GLY A 131 -25.29 -12.65 -4.40
N TYR A 132 -24.08 -13.15 -4.67
CA TYR A 132 -23.79 -14.57 -4.51
C TYR A 132 -24.00 -15.01 -3.06
N HIS A 133 -24.49 -16.22 -2.88
CA HIS A 133 -24.70 -16.83 -1.57
C HIS A 133 -23.38 -17.14 -0.88
N GLY A 134 -22.43 -17.69 -1.65
CA GLY A 134 -21.14 -18.04 -1.09
C GLY A 134 -19.98 -17.97 -2.08
N PHE A 135 -18.79 -18.11 -1.52
CA PHE A 135 -17.53 -18.18 -2.27
C PHE A 135 -16.77 -19.45 -1.89
N ILE A 136 -16.57 -20.36 -2.85
CA ILE A 136 -15.80 -21.59 -2.71
C ILE A 136 -14.37 -21.30 -3.16
N LEU A 137 -13.41 -21.46 -2.25
CA LEU A 137 -12.01 -21.09 -2.49
C LEU A 137 -11.04 -21.96 -1.67
N PRO A 138 -9.72 -21.89 -1.96
CA PRO A 138 -8.73 -22.63 -1.19
C PRO A 138 -8.74 -22.29 0.31
N GLU A 139 -8.59 -23.30 1.18
CA GLU A 139 -8.55 -23.12 2.63
C GLU A 139 -7.53 -22.04 3.07
N ALA A 140 -6.37 -21.98 2.40
CA ALA A 140 -5.33 -20.99 2.70
C ALA A 140 -5.77 -19.53 2.52
N ASN A 141 -6.81 -19.27 1.72
CA ASN A 141 -7.37 -17.94 1.46
C ASN A 141 -8.69 -17.68 2.18
N ALA A 142 -9.24 -18.70 2.86
CA ALA A 142 -10.59 -18.60 3.39
C ALA A 142 -10.74 -17.53 4.48
N ARG A 143 -9.74 -17.39 5.38
CA ARG A 143 -9.75 -16.35 6.42
C ARG A 143 -9.72 -14.93 5.84
N GLU A 144 -8.93 -14.73 4.78
CA GLU A 144 -8.85 -13.46 4.06
C GLU A 144 -10.20 -13.08 3.43
N ALA A 145 -10.89 -14.03 2.79
CA ALA A 145 -12.21 -13.81 2.18
C ALA A 145 -13.31 -13.62 3.23
N ALA A 146 -13.22 -14.30 4.38
CA ALA A 146 -14.21 -14.27 5.45
C ALA A 146 -14.31 -12.92 6.20
N VAL A 147 -13.39 -11.99 5.92
CA VAL A 147 -13.52 -10.57 6.33
C VAL A 147 -14.80 -9.93 5.78
N VAL A 148 -15.31 -10.45 4.65
CA VAL A 148 -16.49 -9.92 3.96
C VAL A 148 -17.77 -10.47 4.59
N ASN A 149 -18.44 -9.65 5.39
CA ASN A 149 -19.71 -10.00 6.02
C ASN A 149 -20.82 -10.31 5.00
N LYS A 150 -21.76 -11.18 5.35
CA LYS A 150 -22.90 -11.58 4.52
C LYS A 150 -22.51 -12.32 3.22
N LEU A 151 -21.42 -13.05 3.24
CA LEU A 151 -21.00 -13.97 2.20
C LEU A 151 -20.54 -15.24 2.92
N GLU A 152 -21.08 -16.41 2.58
CA GLU A 152 -20.59 -17.67 3.12
C GLU A 152 -19.26 -18.04 2.44
N VAL A 153 -18.23 -18.23 3.23
CA VAL A 153 -16.89 -18.58 2.73
C VAL A 153 -16.63 -20.06 2.98
N HIS A 154 -16.60 -20.84 1.89
CA HIS A 154 -16.44 -22.27 1.92
C HIS A 154 -14.98 -22.66 1.63
N ALA A 155 -14.28 -23.16 2.65
CA ALA A 155 -12.88 -23.56 2.54
C ALA A 155 -12.75 -24.95 1.93
N ALA A 156 -12.03 -25.06 0.80
CA ALA A 156 -11.78 -26.33 0.10
C ALA A 156 -10.30 -26.68 0.08
N ARG A 157 -9.98 -27.95 0.33
CA ARG A 157 -8.63 -28.53 0.22
C ARG A 157 -8.45 -29.32 -1.05
N THR A 158 -9.53 -29.97 -1.53
CA THR A 158 -9.51 -30.86 -2.69
C THR A 158 -10.73 -30.63 -3.59
N LEU A 159 -10.57 -30.96 -4.89
CA LEU A 159 -11.68 -30.99 -5.85
C LEU A 159 -12.80 -31.93 -5.38
N ARG A 160 -12.45 -33.06 -4.78
CA ARG A 160 -13.43 -34.04 -4.26
C ARG A 160 -14.31 -33.45 -3.16
N GLU A 161 -13.74 -32.65 -2.25
CA GLU A 161 -14.53 -31.98 -1.21
C GLU A 161 -15.55 -30.98 -1.80
N VAL A 162 -15.15 -30.22 -2.84
CA VAL A 162 -16.04 -29.29 -3.54
C VAL A 162 -17.19 -30.05 -4.22
N ILE A 163 -16.88 -31.18 -4.87
CA ILE A 163 -17.90 -32.05 -5.49
C ILE A 163 -18.85 -32.58 -4.42
N GLY A 164 -18.33 -33.08 -3.28
CA GLY A 164 -19.14 -33.59 -2.18
C GLY A 164 -20.12 -32.55 -1.61
N MET A 165 -19.72 -31.28 -1.55
CA MET A 165 -20.64 -30.18 -1.19
C MET A 165 -21.72 -29.97 -2.24
N LEU A 166 -21.35 -29.91 -3.52
CA LEU A 166 -22.29 -29.66 -4.62
C LEU A 166 -23.27 -30.80 -4.85
N THR A 167 -22.89 -32.06 -4.52
CA THR A 167 -23.77 -33.25 -4.57
C THR A 167 -24.60 -33.42 -3.32
N GLY A 168 -24.33 -32.66 -2.25
CA GLY A 168 -25.01 -32.79 -0.96
C GLY A 168 -24.49 -33.94 -0.08
N GLU A 169 -23.37 -34.59 -0.47
CA GLU A 169 -22.78 -35.69 0.29
C GLU A 169 -22.11 -35.22 1.60
N ALA A 170 -21.38 -34.08 1.54
CA ALA A 170 -20.68 -33.52 2.70
C ALA A 170 -20.55 -32.00 2.57
N PRO A 171 -20.94 -31.20 3.58
CA PRO A 171 -20.77 -29.75 3.55
C PRO A 171 -19.29 -29.38 3.66
N LEU A 172 -18.87 -28.30 2.96
CA LEU A 172 -17.59 -27.67 3.20
C LEU A 172 -17.62 -26.86 4.49
N PRO A 173 -16.49 -26.72 5.20
CA PRO A 173 -16.39 -25.84 6.36
C PRO A 173 -16.68 -24.39 5.95
N ILE A 174 -17.59 -23.73 6.67
CA ILE A 174 -17.81 -22.29 6.56
C ILE A 174 -16.85 -21.60 7.52
N VAL A 175 -16.07 -20.66 6.99
CA VAL A 175 -15.11 -19.89 7.77
C VAL A 175 -15.72 -18.55 8.13
N GLU A 176 -15.80 -18.28 9.44
CA GLU A 176 -16.25 -17.01 10.00
C GLU A 176 -15.10 -16.30 10.71
N VAL A 177 -15.03 -14.98 10.57
CA VAL A 177 -14.03 -14.12 11.18
C VAL A 177 -14.71 -12.96 11.90
N ASP A 178 -14.38 -12.75 13.17
CA ASP A 178 -14.72 -11.52 13.88
C ASP A 178 -13.82 -10.37 13.41
N THR A 179 -14.15 -9.81 12.24
CA THR A 179 -13.39 -8.74 11.60
C THR A 179 -13.12 -7.54 12.52
N ARG A 180 -14.09 -7.16 13.35
CA ARG A 180 -13.92 -6.04 14.29
C ARG A 180 -13.01 -6.41 15.45
N GLY A 181 -13.23 -7.56 16.05
CA GLY A 181 -12.39 -8.03 17.15
C GLY A 181 -10.93 -8.25 16.74
N GLU A 182 -10.68 -8.81 15.54
CA GLU A 182 -9.33 -8.98 15.03
C GLU A 182 -8.67 -7.63 14.68
N PHE A 183 -9.43 -6.69 14.12
CA PHE A 183 -8.94 -5.35 13.81
C PHE A 183 -8.47 -4.62 15.08
N TYR A 184 -9.28 -4.59 16.14
CA TYR A 184 -8.91 -3.89 17.37
C TYR A 184 -7.78 -4.58 18.14
N ARG A 185 -7.71 -5.91 18.16
CA ARG A 185 -6.59 -6.64 18.80
C ARG A 185 -5.24 -6.44 18.10
N GLY A 186 -5.24 -6.28 16.78
CA GLY A 186 -4.02 -6.10 15.99
C GLY A 186 -3.36 -4.72 16.13
N ILE A 187 -4.06 -3.72 16.66
CA ILE A 187 -3.53 -2.35 16.82
C ILE A 187 -2.45 -2.28 17.94
N GLU A 188 -2.40 -3.24 18.86
CA GLU A 188 -1.57 -3.18 20.07
C GLU A 188 -0.12 -3.70 19.90
N SER A 189 0.28 -4.21 18.73
CA SER A 189 1.57 -4.91 18.55
C SER A 189 2.65 -4.05 17.88
N GLU A 190 3.09 -2.94 18.51
CA GLU A 190 4.24 -2.19 18.00
C GLU A 190 5.56 -2.58 18.68
N THR A 191 6.60 -2.84 17.86
CA THR A 191 7.89 -3.41 18.29
C THR A 191 8.91 -2.35 18.66
N PHE A 192 8.73 -1.07 18.28
CA PHE A 192 9.70 0.01 18.47
C PHE A 192 9.08 1.20 19.21
N ASP A 193 9.82 1.77 20.17
CA ASP A 193 9.39 2.92 20.96
C ASP A 193 10.38 4.09 20.92
N PHE A 194 9.88 5.33 20.92
CA PHE A 194 10.71 6.55 20.94
C PHE A 194 11.40 6.77 22.29
N SER A 195 10.98 6.12 23.38
CA SER A 195 11.66 6.16 24.68
C SER A 195 13.08 5.61 24.63
N GLU A 196 13.39 4.74 23.65
CA GLU A 196 14.72 4.21 23.40
C GLU A 196 15.66 5.21 22.70
N VAL A 197 15.13 6.30 22.15
CA VAL A 197 15.90 7.30 21.41
C VAL A 197 16.40 8.38 22.36
N LYS A 198 17.71 8.45 22.57
CA LYS A 198 18.32 9.46 23.41
C LYS A 198 18.59 10.75 22.65
N GLY A 199 18.22 11.89 23.24
CA GLY A 199 18.34 13.21 22.60
C GLY A 199 17.50 13.34 21.32
N GLN A 200 17.99 14.08 20.33
CA GLN A 200 17.37 14.29 19.00
C GLN A 200 15.98 14.95 19.07
N GLU A 201 15.73 15.85 20.01
CA GLU A 201 14.41 16.45 20.25
C GLU A 201 13.87 17.18 19.00
N THR A 202 14.73 17.86 18.25
CA THR A 202 14.34 18.52 16.98
C THR A 202 13.84 17.52 15.94
N VAL A 203 14.49 16.35 15.85
CA VAL A 203 14.10 15.30 14.89
C VAL A 203 12.82 14.62 15.33
N LYS A 204 12.68 14.32 16.64
CA LYS A 204 11.42 13.78 17.22
C LYS A 204 10.26 14.75 16.93
N ARG A 205 10.46 16.04 17.14
CA ARG A 205 9.46 17.07 16.85
C ARG A 205 9.12 17.12 15.35
N ALA A 206 10.09 17.03 14.45
CA ALA A 206 9.85 16.98 13.01
C ALA A 206 9.04 15.74 12.62
N LEU A 207 9.34 14.56 13.23
CA LEU A 207 8.59 13.33 13.01
C LEU A 207 7.15 13.40 13.57
N GLU A 208 6.95 14.03 14.72
CA GLU A 208 5.64 14.32 15.30
C GLU A 208 4.79 15.19 14.34
N VAL A 209 5.38 16.30 13.84
CA VAL A 209 4.72 17.18 12.85
C VAL A 209 4.41 16.41 11.56
N ALA A 210 5.36 15.60 11.07
CA ALA A 210 5.17 14.78 9.89
C ALA A 210 4.02 13.77 10.07
N ALA A 211 3.98 13.07 11.21
CA ALA A 211 2.92 12.12 11.55
C ALA A 211 1.54 12.81 11.69
N ALA A 212 1.50 13.95 12.35
CA ALA A 212 0.26 14.70 12.57
C ALA A 212 -0.33 15.25 11.27
N GLY A 213 0.49 15.73 10.34
CA GLY A 213 0.03 16.35 9.10
C GLY A 213 0.06 15.42 7.87
N GLY A 214 0.67 14.24 7.96
CA GLY A 214 0.91 13.36 6.81
C GLY A 214 1.96 13.94 5.85
N HIS A 215 2.95 14.65 6.38
CA HIS A 215 3.97 15.36 5.60
C HIS A 215 5.15 14.47 5.21
N ASN A 216 5.67 14.70 4.01
CA ASN A 216 6.92 14.07 3.56
C ASN A 216 8.13 14.69 4.26
N LEU A 217 9.08 13.85 4.67
CA LEU A 217 10.23 14.24 5.49
C LEU A 217 11.55 13.80 4.86
N LEU A 218 12.55 14.68 4.89
CA LEU A 218 13.95 14.37 4.58
C LEU A 218 14.82 14.59 5.82
N MET A 219 15.55 13.54 6.20
CA MET A 219 16.54 13.56 7.26
C MET A 219 17.96 13.64 6.68
N ILE A 220 18.74 14.62 7.13
CA ILE A 220 20.10 14.84 6.65
C ILE A 220 21.04 14.74 7.86
N GLY A 221 22.07 13.92 7.78
CA GLY A 221 23.01 13.78 8.90
C GLY A 221 24.17 12.85 8.58
N ALA A 222 25.20 12.90 9.40
CA ALA A 222 26.39 12.07 9.26
C ALA A 222 26.05 10.56 9.30
N PRO A 223 26.90 9.68 8.76
CA PRO A 223 26.77 8.24 8.96
C PRO A 223 26.70 7.91 10.46
N GLY A 224 25.83 6.96 10.84
CA GLY A 224 25.65 6.56 12.23
C GLY A 224 24.85 7.54 13.12
N SER A 225 24.30 8.63 12.58
CA SER A 225 23.51 9.62 13.35
C SER A 225 22.10 9.14 13.77
N GLY A 226 21.70 7.91 13.40
CA GLY A 226 20.42 7.32 13.82
C GLY A 226 19.25 7.53 12.85
N LYS A 227 19.47 8.01 11.61
CA LYS A 227 18.41 8.27 10.60
C LYS A 227 17.45 7.10 10.41
N SER A 228 17.98 5.93 10.07
CA SER A 228 17.20 4.72 9.83
C SER A 228 16.50 4.19 11.09
N MET A 229 17.13 4.39 12.27
CA MET A 229 16.54 4.06 13.57
C MET A 229 15.30 4.93 13.85
N MET A 230 15.38 6.23 13.58
CA MET A 230 14.27 7.17 13.74
C MET A 230 13.12 6.85 12.78
N ALA A 231 13.45 6.59 11.50
CA ALA A 231 12.45 6.25 10.50
C ALA A 231 11.64 4.99 10.86
N LYS A 232 12.30 3.94 11.38
CA LYS A 232 11.63 2.69 11.79
C LYS A 232 10.66 2.85 12.95
N ARG A 233 10.82 3.91 13.76
CA ARG A 233 9.92 4.21 14.89
C ARG A 233 8.72 5.07 14.50
N LEU A 234 8.75 5.67 13.31
CA LEU A 234 7.65 6.53 12.87
C LEU A 234 6.27 5.84 12.86
N PRO A 235 6.12 4.56 12.45
CA PRO A 235 4.84 3.88 12.55
C PRO A 235 4.22 3.92 13.94
N SER A 236 5.04 3.86 15.01
CA SER A 236 4.56 3.86 16.41
C SER A 236 3.85 5.14 16.86
N ILE A 237 4.04 6.24 16.15
CA ILE A 237 3.37 7.52 16.42
C ILE A 237 2.33 7.90 15.38
N LEU A 238 2.17 7.10 14.31
CA LEU A 238 1.12 7.33 13.32
C LEU A 238 -0.27 7.01 13.91
N PRO A 239 -1.32 7.71 13.45
CA PRO A 239 -2.69 7.34 13.80
C PRO A 239 -2.96 5.88 13.40
N PRO A 240 -3.70 5.10 14.22
CA PRO A 240 -4.11 3.76 13.84
C PRO A 240 -4.91 3.79 12.54
N PHE A 241 -5.01 2.65 11.87
CA PHE A 241 -5.88 2.52 10.70
C PHE A 241 -7.34 2.79 11.06
N THR A 242 -8.06 3.40 10.14
CA THR A 242 -9.51 3.20 10.05
C THR A 242 -9.79 1.84 9.41
N LEU A 243 -10.98 1.28 9.62
CA LEU A 243 -11.36 0.02 8.97
C LEU A 243 -11.31 0.13 7.44
N GLY A 244 -11.66 1.30 6.87
CA GLY A 244 -11.57 1.57 5.44
C GLY A 244 -10.14 1.52 4.91
N GLU A 245 -9.20 2.22 5.58
CA GLU A 245 -7.77 2.18 5.22
C GLU A 245 -7.19 0.77 5.35
N SER A 246 -7.58 0.03 6.40
CA SER A 246 -7.17 -1.36 6.61
C SER A 246 -7.62 -2.25 5.45
N LEU A 247 -8.90 -2.19 5.06
CA LEU A 247 -9.45 -2.95 3.95
C LEU A 247 -8.78 -2.61 2.62
N GLU A 248 -8.55 -1.32 2.33
CA GLU A 248 -7.90 -0.88 1.10
C GLU A 248 -6.45 -1.37 1.02
N THR A 249 -5.70 -1.23 2.11
CA THR A 249 -4.33 -1.72 2.21
C THR A 249 -4.27 -3.25 2.09
N THR A 250 -5.19 -3.96 2.74
CA THR A 250 -5.28 -5.42 2.66
C THR A 250 -5.56 -5.90 1.24
N LYS A 251 -6.42 -5.22 0.46
CA LYS A 251 -6.65 -5.54 -0.96
C LYS A 251 -5.36 -5.49 -1.78
N ILE A 252 -4.51 -4.46 -1.56
CA ILE A 252 -3.23 -4.33 -2.26
C ILE A 252 -2.32 -5.53 -1.95
N TYR A 253 -2.21 -5.90 -0.68
CA TYR A 253 -1.38 -7.03 -0.24
C TYR A 253 -1.94 -8.37 -0.72
N SER A 254 -3.26 -8.53 -0.76
CA SER A 254 -3.98 -9.68 -1.29
C SER A 254 -3.66 -9.89 -2.79
N VAL A 255 -3.82 -8.84 -3.61
CA VAL A 255 -3.50 -8.88 -5.05
C VAL A 255 -2.02 -9.14 -5.30
N ALA A 256 -1.14 -8.56 -4.47
CA ALA A 256 0.31 -8.80 -4.55
C ALA A 256 0.75 -10.19 -4.08
N GLY A 257 -0.15 -10.99 -3.48
CA GLY A 257 0.18 -12.27 -2.86
C GLY A 257 1.15 -12.15 -1.68
N LYS A 258 1.15 -11.00 -1.00
CA LYS A 258 2.05 -10.67 0.13
C LYS A 258 1.34 -10.63 1.47
N LEU A 259 0.08 -11.03 1.53
CA LEU A 259 -0.65 -11.19 2.78
C LEU A 259 -0.14 -12.44 3.51
N GLY A 260 0.20 -12.31 4.79
CA GLY A 260 0.62 -13.46 5.62
C GLY A 260 -0.49 -14.50 5.74
N LYS A 261 -0.13 -15.79 5.89
CA LYS A 261 -1.10 -16.90 5.93
C LYS A 261 -2.17 -16.77 7.02
N ASP A 262 -1.81 -16.16 8.16
CA ASP A 262 -2.70 -15.99 9.31
C ASP A 262 -3.26 -14.56 9.43
N VAL A 263 -2.95 -13.68 8.46
CA VAL A 263 -3.39 -12.29 8.45
C VAL A 263 -4.69 -12.18 7.68
N THR A 264 -5.75 -11.81 8.37
CA THR A 264 -7.08 -11.52 7.78
C THR A 264 -7.18 -10.08 7.28
N LEU A 265 -6.68 -9.15 8.10
CA LEU A 265 -6.60 -7.71 7.80
C LEU A 265 -5.24 -7.15 8.20
N MET A 266 -4.79 -6.19 7.44
CA MET A 266 -3.65 -5.34 7.84
C MET A 266 -4.11 -4.39 8.94
N THR A 267 -3.59 -4.56 10.15
CA THR A 267 -3.94 -3.73 11.32
C THR A 267 -2.90 -2.67 11.63
N THR A 268 -1.69 -2.85 11.12
CA THR A 268 -0.57 -1.91 11.26
C THR A 268 -0.23 -1.26 9.94
N ARG A 269 0.15 0.03 9.99
CA ARG A 269 0.55 0.77 8.79
C ARG A 269 1.84 0.20 8.20
N PRO A 270 1.90 -0.11 6.90
CA PRO A 270 3.08 -0.69 6.29
C PRO A 270 4.27 0.26 6.36
N PHE A 271 5.44 -0.29 6.65
CA PHE A 271 6.72 0.37 6.53
C PHE A 271 7.55 -0.33 5.45
N ARG A 272 7.72 0.33 4.30
CA ARG A 272 8.47 -0.21 3.16
C ARG A 272 9.79 0.52 3.03
N ALA A 273 10.88 -0.24 2.96
CA ALA A 273 12.24 0.29 2.87
C ALA A 273 13.00 -0.43 1.74
N PRO A 274 12.73 -0.12 0.48
CA PRO A 274 13.44 -0.72 -0.63
C PRO A 274 14.91 -0.27 -0.66
N HIS A 275 15.79 -1.18 -1.05
CA HIS A 275 17.20 -0.88 -1.24
C HIS A 275 17.42 0.07 -2.44
N HIS A 276 18.44 0.92 -2.42
CA HIS A 276 18.70 1.91 -3.48
C HIS A 276 18.97 1.28 -4.87
N SER A 277 19.32 0.00 -4.95
CA SER A 277 19.48 -0.74 -6.20
C SER A 277 18.16 -1.21 -6.83
N ILE A 278 17.01 -0.87 -6.25
CA ILE A 278 15.70 -1.25 -6.78
C ILE A 278 15.51 -0.75 -8.22
N SER A 279 14.86 -1.56 -9.06
CA SER A 279 14.48 -1.12 -10.41
C SER A 279 13.23 -0.22 -10.38
N PRO A 280 13.03 0.67 -11.38
CA PRO A 280 11.80 1.46 -11.50
C PRO A 280 10.53 0.59 -11.52
N VAL A 281 10.57 -0.57 -12.17
CA VAL A 281 9.44 -1.51 -12.23
C VAL A 281 9.13 -2.13 -10.87
N ALA A 282 10.13 -2.49 -10.09
CA ALA A 282 9.91 -3.01 -8.75
C ALA A 282 9.36 -1.95 -7.79
N LEU A 283 9.76 -0.68 -7.98
CA LEU A 283 9.28 0.43 -7.17
C LEU A 283 7.82 0.81 -7.49
N VAL A 284 7.51 1.01 -8.78
CA VAL A 284 6.20 1.48 -9.26
C VAL A 284 5.21 0.33 -9.43
N GLY A 285 5.70 -0.82 -9.81
CA GLY A 285 4.90 -1.95 -10.25
C GLY A 285 5.00 -2.17 -11.76
N GLY A 286 4.50 -3.27 -12.22
CA GLY A 286 4.52 -3.62 -13.64
C GLY A 286 4.71 -5.11 -13.87
N GLY A 287 5.31 -5.47 -15.00
CA GLY A 287 5.44 -6.83 -15.47
C GLY A 287 4.52 -7.11 -16.66
N SER A 288 4.53 -8.33 -17.17
CA SER A 288 3.59 -8.81 -18.21
C SER A 288 2.16 -8.88 -17.64
N ASN A 289 2.05 -9.24 -16.38
CA ASN A 289 0.86 -9.12 -15.54
C ASN A 289 1.16 -8.03 -14.50
N PRO A 290 0.45 -6.88 -14.52
CA PRO A 290 0.75 -5.77 -13.62
C PRO A 290 0.56 -6.18 -12.16
N GLN A 291 1.65 -6.05 -11.41
CA GLN A 291 1.63 -6.23 -9.96
C GLN A 291 1.93 -4.90 -9.28
N PRO A 292 1.34 -4.62 -8.10
CA PRO A 292 1.66 -3.43 -7.33
C PRO A 292 3.12 -3.46 -6.89
N GLY A 293 3.82 -2.31 -7.02
CA GLY A 293 5.20 -2.12 -6.58
C GLY A 293 5.30 -1.68 -5.12
N GLU A 294 6.55 -1.39 -4.67
CA GLU A 294 6.82 -0.97 -3.29
C GLU A 294 6.08 0.32 -2.89
N ILE A 295 5.83 1.23 -3.84
CA ILE A 295 5.04 2.45 -3.62
C ILE A 295 3.60 2.10 -3.23
N SER A 296 2.94 1.20 -3.97
CA SER A 296 1.58 0.78 -3.65
C SER A 296 1.52 -0.09 -2.40
N LEU A 297 2.56 -0.89 -2.12
CA LEU A 297 2.68 -1.64 -0.88
C LEU A 297 2.90 -0.74 0.35
N ALA A 298 3.37 0.50 0.15
CA ALA A 298 3.47 1.51 1.20
C ALA A 298 2.17 2.31 1.42
N HIS A 299 1.11 2.01 0.68
CA HIS A 299 -0.17 2.72 0.75
C HIS A 299 -0.70 2.78 2.19
N ASN A 300 -1.18 3.96 2.59
CA ASN A 300 -1.61 4.30 3.96
C ASN A 300 -0.52 4.09 5.04
N GLY A 301 0.74 4.02 4.64
CA GLY A 301 1.89 3.81 5.51
C GLY A 301 3.08 4.69 5.14
N VAL A 302 4.28 4.15 5.32
CA VAL A 302 5.56 4.84 5.14
C VAL A 302 6.39 4.17 4.04
N LEU A 303 6.86 4.97 3.10
CA LEU A 303 7.94 4.58 2.18
C LEU A 303 9.24 5.24 2.65
N PHE A 304 10.18 4.44 3.13
CA PHE A 304 11.48 4.90 3.59
C PHE A 304 12.55 4.67 2.53
N LEU A 305 13.22 5.75 2.12
CA LEU A 305 14.34 5.71 1.19
C LEU A 305 15.62 6.13 1.91
N ASP A 306 16.43 5.15 2.29
CA ASP A 306 17.75 5.43 2.86
C ASP A 306 18.75 5.69 1.75
N GLU A 307 19.77 6.52 2.02
CA GLU A 307 20.80 6.92 1.05
C GLU A 307 20.19 7.49 -0.24
N LEU A 308 19.23 8.41 -0.13
CA LEU A 308 18.45 8.96 -1.24
C LEU A 308 19.26 9.32 -2.50
N PRO A 309 20.47 9.96 -2.43
CA PRO A 309 21.27 10.27 -3.61
C PRO A 309 21.91 9.05 -4.31
N GLU A 310 21.82 7.85 -3.75
CA GLU A 310 22.35 6.62 -4.35
C GLU A 310 21.31 5.89 -5.22
N PHE A 311 20.03 6.26 -5.12
CA PHE A 311 19.01 5.79 -6.04
C PHE A 311 19.27 6.31 -7.46
N SER A 312 19.01 5.49 -8.46
CA SER A 312 19.12 5.93 -9.85
C SER A 312 18.15 7.09 -10.14
N ARG A 313 18.55 8.01 -11.02
CA ARG A 313 17.72 9.16 -11.37
C ARG A 313 16.34 8.76 -11.88
N ASN A 314 16.26 7.68 -12.66
CA ASN A 314 14.99 7.16 -13.19
C ASN A 314 14.05 6.70 -12.06
N VAL A 315 14.59 6.07 -11.02
CA VAL A 315 13.81 5.65 -9.82
C VAL A 315 13.26 6.86 -9.08
N LEU A 316 14.04 7.92 -8.92
CA LEU A 316 13.58 9.14 -8.24
C LEU A 316 12.54 9.93 -9.07
N GLU A 317 12.68 9.96 -10.40
CA GLU A 317 11.73 10.67 -11.28
C GLU A 317 10.34 10.01 -11.32
N VAL A 318 10.26 8.67 -11.32
CA VAL A 318 8.94 7.98 -11.32
C VAL A 318 8.14 8.16 -10.04
N MET A 319 8.76 8.60 -8.95
CA MET A 319 8.06 8.92 -7.69
C MET A 319 7.27 10.23 -7.74
N ARG A 320 7.50 11.09 -8.74
CA ARG A 320 6.88 12.43 -8.78
C ARG A 320 5.37 12.37 -8.91
N GLN A 321 4.85 11.47 -9.75
CA GLN A 321 3.41 11.30 -9.92
C GLN A 321 2.74 10.80 -8.63
N PRO A 322 3.15 9.69 -8.01
CA PRO A 322 2.48 9.20 -6.80
C PRO A 322 2.55 10.15 -5.60
N LEU A 323 3.59 10.98 -5.51
CA LEU A 323 3.68 12.01 -4.47
C LEU A 323 2.68 13.16 -4.64
N GLU A 324 2.20 13.42 -5.86
CA GLU A 324 1.19 14.44 -6.14
C GLU A 324 -0.22 13.87 -6.23
N GLU A 325 -0.40 12.82 -7.03
CA GLU A 325 -1.70 12.27 -7.40
C GLU A 325 -2.16 11.13 -6.49
N ARG A 326 -1.25 10.58 -5.66
CA ARG A 326 -1.49 9.45 -4.73
C ARG A 326 -1.96 8.17 -5.42
N ILE A 327 -1.66 8.07 -6.69
CA ILE A 327 -1.87 6.90 -7.53
C ILE A 327 -0.60 6.60 -8.33
N VAL A 328 -0.45 5.35 -8.68
CA VAL A 328 0.56 4.87 -9.61
C VAL A 328 -0.14 4.32 -10.84
N THR A 329 0.10 4.92 -11.98
CA THR A 329 -0.43 4.44 -13.27
C THR A 329 0.59 3.55 -13.97
N VAL A 330 0.27 2.27 -14.11
CA VAL A 330 1.04 1.31 -14.89
C VAL A 330 0.42 1.18 -16.29
N ALA A 331 0.98 1.91 -17.26
CA ALA A 331 0.54 1.84 -18.66
C ALA A 331 1.33 0.79 -19.43
N ARG A 332 0.63 -0.05 -20.19
CA ARG A 332 1.17 -1.02 -21.13
C ARG A 332 0.41 -0.95 -22.46
N ALA A 333 0.95 -1.51 -23.52
CA ALA A 333 0.35 -1.44 -24.86
C ALA A 333 -1.11 -1.90 -24.95
N ARG A 334 -1.56 -2.75 -24.02
CA ARG A 334 -2.91 -3.35 -24.04
C ARG A 334 -3.82 -2.92 -22.89
N TYR A 335 -3.29 -2.28 -21.84
CA TYR A 335 -4.07 -1.87 -20.66
C TYR A 335 -3.35 -0.79 -19.86
N THR A 336 -4.13 -0.03 -19.13
CA THR A 336 -3.67 0.91 -18.11
C THR A 336 -4.32 0.52 -16.78
N VAL A 337 -3.51 0.42 -15.73
CA VAL A 337 -3.97 0.03 -14.39
C VAL A 337 -3.48 1.05 -13.38
N ASP A 338 -4.39 1.56 -12.56
CA ASP A 338 -4.07 2.47 -11.48
C ASP A 338 -4.05 1.73 -10.14
N TYR A 339 -2.99 1.93 -9.38
CA TYR A 339 -2.86 1.44 -8.01
C TYR A 339 -2.88 2.58 -7.01
N PRO A 340 -3.59 2.47 -5.89
CA PRO A 340 -3.50 3.44 -4.81
C PRO A 340 -2.07 3.58 -4.27
N ALA A 341 -1.66 4.82 -4.00
CA ALA A 341 -0.30 5.16 -3.59
C ALA A 341 -0.26 6.32 -2.58
N SER A 342 -1.22 6.37 -1.65
CA SER A 342 -1.23 7.39 -0.59
C SER A 342 -0.29 6.96 0.52
N PHE A 343 0.97 7.36 0.45
CA PHE A 343 2.00 7.05 1.44
C PHE A 343 2.66 8.33 1.95
N MET A 344 3.33 8.24 3.08
CA MET A 344 4.24 9.25 3.58
C MET A 344 5.67 8.89 3.17
N LEU A 345 6.32 9.77 2.40
CA LEU A 345 7.72 9.61 2.05
C LEU A 345 8.60 10.06 3.22
N VAL A 346 9.43 9.16 3.71
CA VAL A 346 10.54 9.48 4.61
C VAL A 346 11.83 9.14 3.88
N ALA A 347 12.70 10.13 3.71
CA ALA A 347 13.98 9.93 3.06
C ALA A 347 15.12 10.25 4.01
N ALA A 348 16.26 9.60 3.81
CA ALA A 348 17.48 9.89 4.57
C ALA A 348 18.65 10.04 3.60
N MET A 349 19.55 10.97 3.91
CA MET A 349 20.79 11.16 3.15
C MET A 349 21.92 11.70 4.03
N ASN A 350 23.13 11.55 3.57
CA ASN A 350 24.29 12.24 4.13
C ASN A 350 24.37 13.66 3.57
N PRO A 351 25.02 14.61 4.26
CA PRO A 351 25.12 15.99 3.79
C PRO A 351 26.12 16.17 2.63
N CYS A 352 27.02 15.19 2.42
CA CYS A 352 28.01 15.17 1.34
C CYS A 352 28.54 13.74 1.12
N PRO A 353 29.39 13.46 0.11
CA PRO A 353 29.95 12.13 -0.10
C PRO A 353 30.72 11.55 1.07
N CYS A 354 31.53 12.35 1.80
CA CYS A 354 32.22 11.86 3.00
C CYS A 354 31.33 11.80 4.25
N GLY A 355 30.16 12.47 4.22
CA GLY A 355 29.17 12.47 5.31
C GLY A 355 29.39 13.51 6.40
N TYR A 356 30.44 14.34 6.34
CA TYR A 356 30.84 15.22 7.44
C TYR A 356 30.72 16.73 7.12
N TYR A 357 30.01 17.11 6.07
CA TYR A 357 29.75 18.52 5.78
C TYR A 357 28.94 19.15 6.92
N ASN A 358 29.41 20.29 7.45
CA ASN A 358 28.89 20.98 8.65
C ASN A 358 28.93 20.13 9.94
N HIS A 359 29.75 19.08 10.02
CA HIS A 359 29.89 18.30 11.25
C HIS A 359 30.67 19.09 12.32
N PRO A 360 30.18 19.10 13.59
CA PRO A 360 30.81 19.94 14.65
C PRO A 360 32.22 19.53 15.03
N THR A 361 32.60 18.25 14.92
CA THR A 361 33.86 17.69 15.38
C THR A 361 34.71 17.04 14.28
N HIS A 362 34.15 16.72 13.11
CA HIS A 362 34.87 16.11 12.01
C HIS A 362 34.98 17.06 10.83
N ALA A 363 36.18 17.28 10.31
CA ALA A 363 36.36 18.10 9.11
C ALA A 363 35.83 17.39 7.87
N CYS A 364 35.12 18.13 7.01
CA CYS A 364 34.68 17.63 5.72
C CYS A 364 35.87 17.67 4.74
N GLU A 365 36.12 16.55 4.04
CA GLU A 365 37.19 16.43 3.05
C GLU A 365 36.70 16.75 1.61
N CYS A 366 35.39 16.99 1.42
CA CYS A 366 34.82 17.23 0.12
C CYS A 366 35.00 18.67 -0.34
N THR A 367 35.35 18.84 -1.62
CA THR A 367 35.34 20.16 -2.25
C THR A 367 33.91 20.67 -2.41
N PRO A 368 33.65 22.00 -2.46
CA PRO A 368 32.33 22.55 -2.70
C PRO A 368 31.65 21.98 -3.96
N GLN A 369 32.41 21.75 -5.02
CA GLN A 369 31.88 21.15 -6.25
C GLN A 369 31.41 19.69 -6.04
N GLN A 370 32.13 18.90 -5.25
CA GLN A 370 31.71 17.53 -4.90
C GLN A 370 30.43 17.53 -4.08
N VAL A 371 30.29 18.45 -3.11
CA VAL A 371 29.07 18.61 -2.31
C VAL A 371 27.89 18.97 -3.19
N GLN A 372 28.04 19.99 -4.05
CA GLN A 372 26.97 20.40 -4.98
C GLN A 372 26.60 19.31 -5.96
N ARG A 373 27.56 18.58 -6.52
CA ARG A 373 27.30 17.45 -7.42
C ARG A 373 26.53 16.32 -6.71
N TYR A 374 26.86 16.06 -5.46
CA TYR A 374 26.19 15.04 -4.65
C TYR A 374 24.75 15.44 -4.36
N LEU A 375 24.51 16.66 -3.89
CA LEU A 375 23.16 17.19 -3.63
C LEU A 375 22.33 17.27 -4.93
N GLY A 376 22.96 17.61 -6.04
CA GLY A 376 22.32 17.67 -7.36
C GLY A 376 21.88 16.31 -7.94
N LYS A 377 22.26 15.17 -7.31
CA LYS A 377 21.68 13.86 -7.66
C LYS A 377 20.18 13.80 -7.34
N VAL A 378 19.74 14.50 -6.31
CA VAL A 378 18.32 14.65 -5.97
C VAL A 378 17.77 15.86 -6.71
N SER A 379 16.80 15.65 -7.59
CA SER A 379 16.25 16.74 -8.40
C SER A 379 15.48 17.77 -7.57
N GLY A 380 15.60 19.07 -7.93
CA GLY A 380 14.82 20.14 -7.30
C GLY A 380 13.32 19.83 -7.24
N PRO A 381 12.69 19.38 -8.34
CA PRO A 381 11.28 18.99 -8.35
C PRO A 381 10.91 17.89 -7.34
N LEU A 382 11.82 16.98 -6.98
CA LEU A 382 11.56 15.99 -5.92
C LEU A 382 11.68 16.63 -4.55
N LEU A 383 12.72 17.45 -4.30
CA LEU A 383 12.88 18.20 -3.04
C LEU A 383 11.69 19.15 -2.78
N ASP A 384 11.14 19.76 -3.82
CA ASP A 384 9.94 20.59 -3.73
C ASP A 384 8.71 19.83 -3.20
N ARG A 385 8.68 18.48 -3.29
CA ARG A 385 7.60 17.61 -2.80
C ARG A 385 7.81 17.11 -1.38
N ILE A 386 8.96 17.38 -0.80
CA ILE A 386 9.27 17.08 0.59
C ILE A 386 8.93 18.31 1.43
N ASP A 387 8.06 18.13 2.42
CA ASP A 387 7.52 19.24 3.21
C ASP A 387 8.48 19.67 4.32
N LEU A 388 9.12 18.70 5.00
CA LEU A 388 10.04 18.93 6.11
C LEU A 388 11.44 18.42 5.75
N GLN A 389 12.43 19.22 6.09
CA GLN A 389 13.84 18.87 5.98
C GLN A 389 14.49 19.12 7.35
N VAL A 390 15.10 18.09 7.93
CA VAL A 390 15.68 18.18 9.27
C VAL A 390 17.11 17.68 9.28
N GLU A 391 18.00 18.45 9.90
CA GLU A 391 19.38 18.06 10.12
C GLU A 391 19.49 17.25 11.42
N ILE A 392 20.14 16.10 11.34
CA ILE A 392 20.42 15.23 12.49
C ILE A 392 21.86 15.47 12.92
N VAL A 393 22.00 16.10 14.08
CA VAL A 393 23.31 16.36 14.71
C VAL A 393 23.66 15.17 15.59
N PRO A 394 24.93 14.74 15.65
CA PRO A 394 25.38 13.71 16.61
C PRO A 394 24.99 14.05 18.04
N VAL A 395 24.59 13.04 18.80
CA VAL A 395 24.22 13.21 20.21
C VAL A 395 25.49 13.19 21.07
N ASP A 396 25.61 14.13 21.98
CA ASP A 396 26.72 14.19 22.94
C ASP A 396 26.72 12.95 23.85
N PHE A 397 27.91 12.51 24.23
CA PHE A 397 28.10 11.33 25.09
C PHE A 397 27.32 11.41 26.41
N GLU A 398 27.21 12.58 27.00
CA GLU A 398 26.48 12.82 28.25
C GLU A 398 24.97 12.50 28.09
N LYS A 399 24.38 12.86 26.94
CA LYS A 399 22.97 12.54 26.61
C LYS A 399 22.78 11.07 26.30
N LEU A 400 23.76 10.41 25.67
CA LEU A 400 23.71 8.97 25.39
C LEU A 400 23.80 8.13 26.66
N SER A 401 24.59 8.57 27.64
CA SER A 401 24.78 7.88 28.92
C SER A 401 23.68 8.15 29.96
N ASP A 402 22.74 9.07 29.67
CA ASP A 402 21.61 9.37 30.56
C ASP A 402 20.70 8.14 30.68
N ALA A 403 20.56 7.60 31.87
CA ALA A 403 19.72 6.42 32.14
C ALA A 403 18.22 6.71 32.08
N ARG A 404 17.79 7.98 32.11
CA ARG A 404 16.38 8.35 32.07
C ARG A 404 15.79 8.01 30.71
N PRO A 405 14.63 7.35 30.64
CA PRO A 405 13.94 7.11 29.37
C PRO A 405 13.54 8.45 28.72
N SER A 406 13.61 8.49 27.40
CA SER A 406 13.05 9.60 26.63
C SER A 406 11.53 9.53 26.60
N GLU A 407 10.88 10.50 25.96
CA GLU A 407 9.43 10.50 25.77
C GLU A 407 8.98 9.27 25.00
N SER A 408 7.92 8.59 25.47
CA SER A 408 7.38 7.38 24.84
C SER A 408 6.61 7.69 23.55
N SER A 409 6.58 6.72 22.64
CA SER A 409 5.73 6.77 21.44
C SER A 409 4.27 7.04 21.76
N GLU A 410 3.75 6.48 22.85
CA GLU A 410 2.36 6.67 23.28
C GLU A 410 2.02 8.14 23.52
N ARG A 411 2.85 8.88 24.27
CA ARG A 411 2.64 10.32 24.53
C ARG A 411 2.69 11.17 23.25
N ILE A 412 3.64 10.86 22.36
CA ILE A 412 3.73 11.55 21.08
C ILE A 412 2.47 11.24 20.24
N ARG A 413 2.04 9.98 20.21
CA ARG A 413 0.85 9.54 19.48
C ARG A 413 -0.42 10.20 20.00
N GLU A 414 -0.58 10.40 21.31
CA GLU A 414 -1.72 11.14 21.87
C GLU A 414 -1.85 12.54 21.29
N ARG A 415 -0.74 13.30 21.19
CA ARG A 415 -0.74 14.64 20.57
C ARG A 415 -1.04 14.59 19.07
N VAL A 416 -0.47 13.60 18.39
CA VAL A 416 -0.74 13.36 16.95
C VAL A 416 -2.22 13.06 16.73
N LEU A 417 -2.83 12.22 17.57
CA LEU A 417 -4.26 11.88 17.49
C LEU A 417 -5.14 13.11 17.73
N ALA A 418 -4.84 13.92 18.75
CA ALA A 418 -5.57 15.16 19.01
C ALA A 418 -5.55 16.13 17.82
N ALA A 419 -4.37 16.32 17.19
CA ALA A 419 -4.24 17.13 15.98
C ALA A 419 -5.01 16.53 14.79
N ARG A 420 -5.00 15.20 14.63
CA ARG A 420 -5.74 14.50 13.57
C ARG A 420 -7.25 14.59 13.76
N GLU A 421 -7.74 14.59 14.98
CA GLU A 421 -9.16 14.78 15.26
C GLU A 421 -9.63 16.18 14.83
N ILE A 422 -8.82 17.22 15.06
CA ILE A 422 -9.09 18.57 14.55
C ILE A 422 -9.19 18.57 13.03
N GLN A 423 -8.25 17.90 12.34
CA GLN A 423 -8.23 17.78 10.89
C GLN A 423 -9.44 16.99 10.36
N THR A 424 -9.80 15.88 11.01
CA THR A 424 -10.97 15.07 10.64
C THR A 424 -12.25 15.90 10.70
N ARG A 425 -12.43 16.71 11.76
CA ARG A 425 -13.58 17.65 11.86
C ARG A 425 -13.53 18.74 10.80
N ARG A 426 -12.35 19.32 10.53
CA ARG A 426 -12.13 20.35 9.50
C ARG A 426 -12.46 19.86 8.11
N PHE A 427 -12.06 18.64 7.77
CA PHE A 427 -12.20 18.06 6.44
C PHE A 427 -13.44 17.16 6.27
N ALA A 428 -14.33 17.07 7.26
CA ALA A 428 -15.57 16.30 7.15
C ALA A 428 -16.40 16.60 5.88
N PRO A 429 -16.48 17.85 5.37
CA PRO A 429 -17.13 18.16 4.10
C PRO A 429 -16.33 17.77 2.84
N TYR A 430 -15.09 17.29 2.98
CA TYR A 430 -14.15 17.02 1.89
C TYR A 430 -13.60 15.58 2.00
N PRO A 431 -14.36 14.57 1.56
CA PRO A 431 -14.06 13.15 1.83
C PRO A 431 -12.73 12.66 1.24
N GLU A 432 -12.17 13.38 0.27
CA GLU A 432 -10.88 13.04 -0.36
C GLU A 432 -9.66 13.58 0.41
N VAL A 433 -9.89 14.39 1.48
CA VAL A 433 -8.80 15.05 2.24
C VAL A 433 -8.83 14.57 3.68
N HIS A 434 -7.78 13.85 4.08
CA HIS A 434 -7.68 13.23 5.41
C HIS A 434 -6.68 13.92 6.33
N CYS A 435 -5.82 14.79 5.80
CA CYS A 435 -4.79 15.50 6.57
C CYS A 435 -4.33 16.79 5.89
N ASN A 436 -3.60 17.62 6.64
CA ASN A 436 -3.18 18.95 6.17
C ASN A 436 -2.27 18.90 4.93
N ALA A 437 -1.39 17.88 4.80
CA ALA A 437 -0.55 17.73 3.62
C ALA A 437 -1.37 17.56 2.33
N GLN A 438 -2.63 17.14 2.43
CA GLN A 438 -3.53 16.90 1.30
C GLN A 438 -4.35 18.14 0.90
N MET A 439 -4.26 19.25 1.64
CA MET A 439 -5.00 20.47 1.29
C MET A 439 -4.70 20.92 -0.13
N THR A 440 -5.76 21.18 -0.88
CA THR A 440 -5.69 21.87 -2.19
C THR A 440 -5.45 23.37 -1.98
N PRO A 441 -5.03 24.13 -3.00
CA PRO A 441 -4.89 25.59 -2.90
C PRO A 441 -6.16 26.28 -2.36
N ARG A 442 -7.35 25.80 -2.75
CA ARG A 442 -8.63 26.33 -2.25
C ARG A 442 -8.78 26.09 -0.75
N LEU A 443 -8.44 24.91 -0.26
CA LEU A 443 -8.54 24.59 1.17
C LEU A 443 -7.49 25.33 2.00
N MET A 444 -6.30 25.57 1.44
CA MET A 444 -5.29 26.39 2.10
C MET A 444 -5.76 27.83 2.29
N GLN A 445 -6.47 28.41 1.32
CA GLN A 445 -7.06 29.75 1.46
C GLN A 445 -8.13 29.81 2.56
N LEU A 446 -8.80 28.70 2.85
CA LEU A 446 -9.84 28.62 3.89
C LEU A 446 -9.23 28.35 5.28
N PHE A 447 -8.25 27.48 5.37
CA PHE A 447 -7.84 26.87 6.65
C PHE A 447 -6.38 27.15 7.05
N ALA A 448 -5.53 27.66 6.14
CA ALA A 448 -4.11 27.87 6.39
C ALA A 448 -3.68 29.34 6.21
N ARG A 449 -4.52 30.27 6.66
CA ARG A 449 -4.17 31.71 6.66
C ARG A 449 -3.44 32.06 7.96
N PRO A 450 -2.22 32.64 7.89
CA PRO A 450 -1.54 33.16 9.05
C PRO A 450 -2.18 34.46 9.56
N ASP A 451 -1.93 34.76 10.83
CA ASP A 451 -2.18 36.12 11.36
C ASP A 451 -1.27 37.16 10.68
N ALA A 452 -1.48 38.44 10.97
CA ALA A 452 -0.73 39.53 10.34
C ALA A 452 0.79 39.45 10.61
N GLU A 453 1.20 39.05 11.84
CA GLU A 453 2.62 38.90 12.22
C GLU A 453 3.25 37.70 11.54
N GLY A 454 2.50 36.59 11.42
CA GLY A 454 2.92 35.37 10.72
C GLY A 454 3.09 35.60 9.23
N LEU A 455 2.16 36.36 8.61
CA LEU A 455 2.24 36.73 7.19
C LEU A 455 3.48 37.59 6.91
N GLU A 456 3.75 38.59 7.75
CA GLU A 456 4.94 39.43 7.60
C GLU A 456 6.22 38.63 7.78
N LYS A 457 6.28 37.69 8.75
CA LYS A 457 7.42 36.79 8.94
C LYS A 457 7.64 35.90 7.72
N LEU A 458 6.58 35.36 7.15
CA LEU A 458 6.63 34.55 5.95
C LEU A 458 7.14 35.34 4.75
N ARG A 459 6.64 36.60 4.55
CA ARG A 459 7.10 37.50 3.50
C ARG A 459 8.62 37.75 3.60
N LEU A 460 9.10 38.09 4.79
CA LEU A 460 10.52 38.31 5.04
C LEU A 460 11.38 37.06 4.78
N ALA A 461 10.87 35.89 5.13
CA ALA A 461 11.56 34.63 4.84
C ALA A 461 11.63 34.33 3.35
N MET A 462 10.53 34.56 2.61
CA MET A 462 10.48 34.39 1.15
C MET A 462 11.53 35.25 0.45
N GLU A 463 11.64 36.53 0.84
CA GLU A 463 12.60 37.47 0.28
C GLU A 463 14.06 37.14 0.65
N ARG A 464 14.34 36.82 1.92
CA ARG A 464 15.71 36.57 2.41
C ARG A 464 16.29 35.21 1.99
N LEU A 465 15.44 34.20 1.89
CA LEU A 465 15.84 32.82 1.59
C LEU A 465 15.58 32.43 0.12
N TYR A 466 15.05 33.37 -0.70
CA TYR A 466 14.72 33.14 -2.10
C TYR A 466 13.82 31.90 -2.30
N LEU A 467 12.80 31.75 -1.43
CA LEU A 467 11.92 30.58 -1.44
C LEU A 467 10.94 30.63 -2.63
N SER A 468 10.67 29.47 -3.21
CA SER A 468 9.71 29.33 -4.32
C SER A 468 8.25 29.43 -3.86
N ALA A 469 7.32 29.66 -4.80
CA ALA A 469 5.88 29.60 -4.51
C ALA A 469 5.45 28.25 -3.95
N ARG A 470 6.09 27.15 -4.37
CA ARG A 470 5.85 25.81 -3.80
C ARG A 470 6.30 25.71 -2.34
N ALA A 471 7.44 26.31 -2.01
CA ALA A 471 7.89 26.38 -0.63
C ALA A 471 6.91 27.16 0.26
N TYR A 472 6.33 28.24 -0.25
CA TYR A 472 5.24 28.99 0.41
C TYR A 472 4.08 28.06 0.80
N ASP A 473 3.55 27.30 -0.16
CA ASP A 473 2.44 26.38 0.09
C ASP A 473 2.80 25.30 1.13
N ARG A 474 4.03 24.76 1.05
CA ARG A 474 4.51 23.75 2.02
C ARG A 474 4.63 24.32 3.42
N ILE A 475 5.21 25.52 3.57
CA ILE A 475 5.31 26.20 4.87
C ILE A 475 3.92 26.40 5.48
N LEU A 476 2.93 26.82 4.71
CA LEU A 476 1.57 27.01 5.21
C LEU A 476 0.91 25.70 5.67
N LYS A 477 1.06 24.61 4.93
CA LYS A 477 0.53 23.30 5.32
C LYS A 477 1.19 22.79 6.61
N VAL A 478 2.50 22.93 6.72
CA VAL A 478 3.26 22.54 7.92
C VAL A 478 2.89 23.43 9.12
N ALA A 479 2.80 24.75 8.91
CA ALA A 479 2.41 25.70 9.96
C ALA A 479 0.98 25.43 10.47
N ARG A 480 0.05 25.04 9.59
CA ARG A 480 -1.31 24.62 10.00
C ARG A 480 -1.24 23.37 10.90
N THR A 481 -0.38 22.42 10.57
CA THR A 481 -0.20 21.22 11.39
C THR A 481 0.42 21.54 12.75
N ILE A 482 1.41 22.43 12.80
CA ILE A 482 2.02 22.87 14.06
C ILE A 482 0.98 23.58 14.93
N ALA A 483 0.14 24.42 14.32
CA ALA A 483 -0.95 25.08 15.04
C ALA A 483 -2.00 24.09 15.56
N ASP A 484 -2.33 23.04 14.79
CA ASP A 484 -3.23 21.96 15.24
C ASP A 484 -2.64 21.19 16.44
N LEU A 485 -1.34 20.88 16.40
CA LEU A 485 -0.62 20.27 17.53
C LEU A 485 -0.59 21.16 18.79
N ALA A 486 -0.60 22.48 18.59
CA ALA A 486 -0.69 23.46 19.67
C ALA A 486 -2.14 23.74 20.12
N GLY A 487 -3.16 23.12 19.50
CA GLY A 487 -4.56 23.41 19.76
C GLY A 487 -4.99 24.84 19.37
N SER A 488 -4.25 25.49 18.49
CA SER A 488 -4.51 26.87 18.06
C SER A 488 -5.42 26.93 16.84
N GLU A 489 -6.49 27.71 16.89
CA GLU A 489 -7.35 27.94 15.72
C GLU A 489 -6.63 28.73 14.63
N GLU A 490 -5.80 29.71 15.03
CA GLU A 490 -5.06 30.58 14.13
C GLU A 490 -3.61 30.12 13.95
N ILE A 491 -3.06 30.36 12.76
CA ILE A 491 -1.63 30.16 12.50
C ILE A 491 -0.90 31.44 12.91
N ARG A 492 -0.18 31.37 14.04
CA ARG A 492 0.58 32.49 14.60
C ARG A 492 2.02 32.50 14.07
N LYS A 493 2.73 33.60 14.35
CA LYS A 493 4.13 33.78 13.94
C LYS A 493 5.08 32.67 14.41
N GLU A 494 4.83 32.07 15.59
CA GLU A 494 5.66 30.98 16.13
C GLU A 494 5.54 29.73 15.25
N HIS A 495 4.31 29.39 14.79
CA HIS A 495 4.04 28.26 13.92
C HIS A 495 4.71 28.45 12.56
N ILE A 496 4.68 29.66 12.01
CA ILE A 496 5.39 30.00 10.78
C ILE A 496 6.91 29.90 10.96
N ALA A 497 7.43 30.35 12.10
CA ALA A 497 8.87 30.27 12.38
C ALA A 497 9.38 28.84 12.44
N GLU A 498 8.65 27.95 13.13
CA GLU A 498 8.98 26.54 13.18
C GLU A 498 8.88 25.89 11.79
N ALA A 499 7.85 26.19 11.01
CA ALA A 499 7.67 25.66 9.65
C ALA A 499 8.80 26.10 8.68
N ILE A 500 9.27 27.36 8.78
CA ILE A 500 10.40 27.86 7.98
C ILE A 500 11.71 27.13 8.35
N HIS A 501 11.89 26.77 9.63
CA HIS A 501 13.08 26.05 10.08
C HIS A 501 13.24 24.71 9.36
N TYR A 502 12.13 24.04 9.01
CA TYR A 502 12.12 22.77 8.28
C TYR A 502 12.38 22.90 6.77
N ARG A 503 12.86 24.05 6.28
CA ARG A 503 13.21 24.28 4.86
C ARG A 503 14.70 24.59 4.68
N SER A 504 15.56 23.85 5.38
CA SER A 504 17.00 24.12 5.45
C SER A 504 17.73 24.00 4.11
N LEU A 505 17.33 23.05 3.23
CA LEU A 505 17.95 22.85 1.91
C LEU A 505 17.50 23.88 0.86
N ASP A 506 16.45 24.63 1.10
CA ASP A 506 15.99 25.69 0.18
C ASP A 506 16.88 26.94 0.25
N ARG A 507 17.82 26.99 1.20
CA ARG A 507 18.75 28.11 1.35
C ARG A 507 19.77 28.09 0.21
N ALA A 508 19.91 29.21 -0.48
CA ALA A 508 20.88 29.40 -1.57
C ALA A 508 22.34 29.13 -1.17
N SER A 509 22.65 29.16 0.12
CA SER A 509 23.98 28.91 0.69
C SER A 509 24.28 27.44 1.05
N TRP A 510 23.32 26.51 0.85
CA TRP A 510 23.57 25.08 1.14
C TRP A 510 24.63 24.51 0.18
N GLY A 511 25.73 24.05 0.71
CA GLY A 511 26.86 23.54 -0.08
C GLY A 511 27.81 24.60 -0.65
N GLN A 512 27.65 25.89 -0.31
CA GLN A 512 28.50 26.98 -0.81
C GLN A 512 29.53 27.50 0.20
N ARG A 513 29.65 26.88 1.37
CA ARG A 513 30.64 27.25 2.39
C ARG A 513 31.91 26.43 2.27
#